data_e24e1bcbc2851521b345bae070795135
#
_entry.id   e24e1bcbc2851521b345bae070795135
#
_cell.length_a   1.000
_cell.length_b   1.000
_cell.length_c   1.000
_cell.angle_alpha   90.00
_cell.angle_beta   90.00
_cell.angle_gamma   90.00
#
_symmetry.space_group_name_H-M   'P 1'
#
loop_
_entity.id
_entity.type
_entity.pdbx_description
1 polymer ?
#
loop_
_entity_poly.entity_id
_entity_poly.type
_entity_poly.pdbx_seq_one_letter_code
_entity_poly.pdbx_strand_id
1 'polypeptide(L)'
;MSIEVTTTGTPGDGSVGLVETSALRLFSPPDSLTLAGGGQLGGITVSYETYGTLSAERDNAIFVCHALTGDAHAAGHHGALSTKPGWWDDFIGPGKGLDTDRYFVICANVLGGCQGTTGPGDESPD
;
A
#
# COMPACT_ATOMS: atom_id res chain seq x y z
N MET A 1 8.78 14.20 -0.01
CA MET A 1 8.07 13.12 0.70
C MET A 1 8.92 11.89 0.66
N SER A 2 9.33 11.39 1.80
CA SER A 2 10.12 10.17 1.90
C SER A 2 9.23 9.03 2.34
N ILE A 3 9.17 7.95 1.58
CA ILE A 3 8.53 6.71 1.97
C ILE A 3 9.64 5.79 2.47
N GLU A 4 9.69 5.56 3.78
CA GLU A 4 10.56 4.54 4.34
C GLU A 4 9.87 3.19 4.29
N VAL A 5 10.55 2.21 3.73
CA VAL A 5 10.04 0.85 3.60
C VAL A 5 11.00 -0.10 4.26
N THR A 6 10.52 -0.81 5.25
CA THR A 6 11.25 -1.92 5.84
C THR A 6 10.47 -3.20 5.57
N THR A 7 10.90 -3.95 4.58
CA THR A 7 10.41 -5.32 4.35
C THR A 7 11.48 -6.27 4.86
N THR A 8 11.14 -7.08 5.86
CA THR A 8 12.03 -8.10 6.40
C THR A 8 11.53 -9.47 5.97
N GLY A 9 11.99 -9.94 4.82
CA GLY A 9 11.75 -11.31 4.37
C GLY A 9 12.79 -12.29 4.90
N THR A 10 12.42 -13.56 5.02
CA THR A 10 13.39 -14.63 5.22
C THR A 10 13.93 -15.04 3.86
N PRO A 11 15.25 -14.96 3.62
CA PRO A 11 15.82 -15.38 2.35
C PRO A 11 15.50 -16.85 2.04
N GLY A 12 14.94 -17.10 0.86
CA GLY A 12 14.77 -18.45 0.30
C GLY A 12 13.38 -19.09 0.40
N ASP A 13 12.40 -18.45 1.07
CA ASP A 13 11.02 -18.96 1.14
C ASP A 13 10.05 -18.36 0.11
N GLY A 14 10.51 -17.39 -0.69
CA GLY A 14 9.70 -16.68 -1.66
C GLY A 14 8.70 -15.67 -1.06
N SER A 15 8.71 -15.49 0.26
CA SER A 15 7.85 -14.54 0.96
C SER A 15 8.54 -13.18 1.09
N VAL A 16 7.74 -12.12 1.08
CA VAL A 16 8.21 -10.78 1.50
C VAL A 16 8.35 -10.67 3.03
N GLY A 17 7.90 -11.68 3.77
CA GLY A 17 8.02 -11.75 5.23
C GLY A 17 6.99 -10.92 5.97
N LEU A 18 7.42 -10.34 7.09
CA LEU A 18 6.58 -9.48 7.91
C LEU A 18 6.44 -8.10 7.25
N VAL A 19 5.21 -7.63 7.18
CA VAL A 19 4.85 -6.36 6.56
C VAL A 19 4.01 -5.52 7.53
N GLU A 20 4.25 -4.23 7.54
CA GLU A 20 3.45 -3.27 8.29
C GLU A 20 2.68 -2.37 7.34
N THR A 21 1.42 -2.12 7.65
CA THR A 21 0.61 -1.13 6.95
C THR A 21 1.03 0.27 7.39
N SER A 22 1.32 1.11 6.42
CA SER A 22 1.68 2.52 6.62
C SER A 22 0.53 3.43 6.24
N ALA A 23 0.57 4.67 6.70
CA ALA A 23 -0.40 5.69 6.35
C ALA A 23 0.30 6.97 5.86
N LEU A 24 -0.28 7.58 4.84
CA LEU A 24 0.19 8.82 4.26
C LEU A 24 -0.97 9.81 4.18
N ARG A 25 -0.73 11.06 4.59
CA ARG A 25 -1.73 12.12 4.46
C ARG A 25 -1.47 12.93 3.20
N LEU A 26 -2.47 13.03 2.35
CA LEU A 26 -2.48 13.78 1.10
C LEU A 26 -3.46 14.94 1.17
N PHE A 27 -3.27 15.93 0.30
CA PHE A 27 -4.15 17.09 0.16
C PHE A 27 -4.40 17.81 1.49
N SER A 28 -3.33 17.98 2.29
CA SER A 28 -3.41 18.80 3.51
C SER A 28 -3.55 20.29 3.12
N PRO A 29 -4.32 21.08 3.88
CA PRO A 29 -4.52 22.48 3.56
C PRO A 29 -3.20 23.22 3.31
N PRO A 30 -3.15 24.10 2.28
CA PRO A 30 -4.26 24.57 1.43
C PRO A 30 -4.65 23.65 0.27
N ASP A 31 -3.99 22.51 0.10
CA ASP A 31 -4.24 21.61 -1.02
C ASP A 31 -5.53 20.82 -0.84
N SER A 32 -6.20 20.53 -1.94
CA SER A 32 -7.40 19.69 -1.98
C SER A 32 -7.53 18.92 -3.29
N LEU A 33 -8.22 17.79 -3.24
CA LEU A 33 -8.60 17.02 -4.41
C LEU A 33 -9.93 17.55 -4.96
N THR A 34 -9.94 18.02 -6.20
CA THR A 34 -11.18 18.41 -6.87
C THR A 34 -11.92 17.17 -7.36
N LEU A 35 -13.16 17.02 -6.93
CA LEU A 35 -14.02 15.91 -7.31
C LEU A 35 -14.72 16.19 -8.64
N ALA A 36 -15.06 15.14 -9.38
CA ALA A 36 -15.77 15.25 -10.67
C ALA A 36 -17.12 15.99 -10.56
N GLY A 37 -17.79 15.91 -9.43
CA GLY A 37 -19.02 16.64 -9.14
C GLY A 37 -18.84 18.11 -8.73
N GLY A 38 -17.60 18.62 -8.73
CA GLY A 38 -17.28 20.02 -8.42
C GLY A 38 -16.98 20.31 -6.95
N GLY A 39 -17.14 19.33 -6.06
CA GLY A 39 -16.74 19.44 -4.66
C GLY A 39 -15.23 19.34 -4.47
N GLN A 40 -14.77 19.63 -3.26
CA GLN A 40 -13.36 19.49 -2.88
C GLN A 40 -13.23 18.60 -1.66
N LEU A 41 -12.18 17.77 -1.63
CA LEU A 41 -11.86 16.91 -0.52
C LEU A 41 -10.41 17.14 -0.11
N GLY A 42 -10.21 17.48 1.16
CA GLY A 42 -8.89 17.70 1.73
C GLY A 42 -8.57 16.71 2.84
N GLY A 43 -7.29 16.66 3.24
CA GLY A 43 -6.87 15.89 4.39
C GLY A 43 -7.12 14.39 4.25
N ILE A 44 -6.88 13.82 3.08
CA ILE A 44 -7.07 12.40 2.80
C ILE A 44 -5.95 11.59 3.44
N THR A 45 -6.29 10.60 4.25
CA THR A 45 -5.37 9.57 4.72
C THR A 45 -5.42 8.38 3.77
N VAL A 46 -4.27 7.91 3.31
CA VAL A 46 -4.14 6.72 2.46
C VAL A 46 -3.37 5.66 3.22
N SER A 47 -3.99 4.50 3.38
CA SER A 47 -3.36 3.30 3.94
C SER A 47 -2.69 2.52 2.81
N TYR A 48 -1.43 2.13 2.98
CA TYR A 48 -0.68 1.43 1.94
C TYR A 48 0.35 0.46 2.51
N GLU A 49 0.76 -0.47 1.68
CA GLU A 49 1.89 -1.37 1.93
C GLU A 49 2.85 -1.36 0.75
N THR A 50 4.09 -1.69 1.02
CA THR A 50 5.13 -1.76 0.00
C THR A 50 5.98 -3.01 0.18
N TYR A 51 6.48 -3.53 -0.92
CA TYR A 51 7.26 -4.76 -0.97
C TYR A 51 8.48 -4.56 -1.86
N GLY A 52 9.64 -5.02 -1.43
CA GLY A 52 10.90 -4.80 -2.14
C GLY A 52 11.55 -3.45 -1.82
N THR A 53 12.49 -3.03 -2.67
CA THR A 53 13.28 -1.81 -2.47
C THR A 53 13.19 -0.89 -3.67
N LEU A 54 12.91 0.38 -3.42
CA LEU A 54 12.92 1.41 -4.47
C LEU A 54 14.37 1.69 -4.90
N SER A 55 14.60 1.65 -6.23
CA SER A 55 15.90 1.99 -6.81
C SER A 55 16.29 3.45 -6.55
N ALA A 56 17.59 3.75 -6.62
CA ALA A 56 18.07 5.12 -6.50
C ALA A 56 17.51 6.04 -7.60
N GLU A 57 17.34 5.50 -8.80
CA GLU A 57 16.75 6.16 -9.96
C GLU A 57 15.23 6.28 -9.89
N ARG A 58 14.59 5.55 -8.96
CA ARG A 58 13.12 5.50 -8.78
C ARG A 58 12.36 5.05 -10.02
N ASP A 59 12.90 4.10 -10.76
CA ASP A 59 12.39 3.62 -12.04
C ASP A 59 11.86 2.17 -11.99
N ASN A 60 11.86 1.55 -10.80
CA ASN A 60 11.47 0.15 -10.59
C ASN A 60 10.15 -0.01 -9.80
N ALA A 61 9.33 1.03 -9.70
CA ALA A 61 8.09 0.99 -8.95
C ALA A 61 6.93 0.40 -9.76
N ILE A 62 6.17 -0.49 -9.14
CA ILE A 62 4.92 -1.06 -9.68
C ILE A 62 3.79 -0.77 -8.70
N PHE A 63 2.73 -0.11 -9.17
CA PHE A 63 1.53 0.13 -8.38
C PHE A 63 0.49 -0.93 -8.65
N VAL A 64 0.03 -1.61 -7.61
CA VAL A 64 -0.98 -2.67 -7.68
C VAL A 64 -2.31 -2.14 -7.19
N CYS A 65 -3.36 -2.31 -8.00
CA CYS A 65 -4.73 -1.95 -7.66
C CYS A 65 -5.46 -3.19 -7.15
N HIS A 66 -5.99 -3.15 -5.94
CA HIS A 66 -6.80 -4.24 -5.40
C HIS A 66 -8.22 -4.26 -5.96
N ALA A 67 -8.91 -5.40 -5.84
CA ALA A 67 -10.32 -5.54 -6.20
C ALA A 67 -11.22 -4.77 -5.22
N LEU A 68 -12.50 -4.58 -5.57
CA LEU A 68 -13.48 -3.84 -4.78
C LEU A 68 -13.52 -4.25 -3.29
N THR A 69 -13.37 -5.53 -3.01
CA THR A 69 -13.39 -6.09 -1.65
C THR A 69 -12.00 -6.30 -1.04
N GLY A 70 -10.96 -5.85 -1.72
CA GLY A 70 -9.58 -5.97 -1.27
C GLY A 70 -9.14 -4.83 -0.36
N ASP A 71 -7.87 -4.85 -0.03
CA ASP A 71 -7.19 -3.85 0.78
C ASP A 71 -5.72 -3.71 0.35
N ALA A 72 -4.95 -2.93 1.11
CA ALA A 72 -3.53 -2.72 0.85
C ALA A 72 -2.66 -3.96 1.11
N HIS A 73 -3.15 -4.96 1.87
CA HIS A 73 -2.37 -6.14 2.25
C HIS A 73 -2.28 -7.16 1.12
N ALA A 74 -1.43 -6.90 0.13
CA ALA A 74 -1.30 -7.74 -1.06
C ALA A 74 -0.34 -8.92 -0.87
N ALA A 75 0.69 -8.82 -0.03
CA ALA A 75 1.67 -9.88 0.20
C ALA A 75 2.22 -9.88 1.63
N GLY A 76 2.86 -10.98 2.01
CA GLY A 76 3.44 -11.13 3.34
C GLY A 76 2.43 -11.33 4.46
N HIS A 77 2.85 -11.10 5.69
CA HIS A 77 2.08 -11.34 6.90
C HIS A 77 2.13 -10.17 7.86
N HIS A 78 1.00 -9.86 8.52
CA HIS A 78 0.90 -8.89 9.60
C HIS A 78 1.23 -9.53 10.95
N GLY A 79 2.51 -9.79 11.19
CA GLY A 79 2.99 -10.39 12.45
C GLY A 79 3.26 -11.89 12.35
N ALA A 80 4.12 -12.36 13.26
CA ALA A 80 4.65 -13.72 13.23
C ALA A 80 3.60 -14.84 13.46
N LEU A 81 2.46 -14.49 14.07
CA LEU A 81 1.37 -15.41 14.35
C LEU A 81 0.23 -15.35 13.32
N SER A 82 0.34 -14.45 12.34
CA SER A 82 -0.66 -14.35 11.27
C SER A 82 -0.54 -15.54 10.34
N THR A 83 -1.62 -16.32 10.22
CA THR A 83 -1.70 -17.46 9.31
C THR A 83 -2.23 -17.08 7.93
N LYS A 84 -2.74 -15.85 7.78
CA LYS A 84 -3.32 -15.37 6.52
C LYS A 84 -2.35 -14.40 5.84
N PRO A 85 -1.77 -14.79 4.70
CA PRO A 85 -0.94 -13.89 3.90
C PRO A 85 -1.79 -12.85 3.16
N GLY A 86 -1.12 -11.85 2.57
CA GLY A 86 -1.74 -10.92 1.65
C GLY A 86 -2.45 -11.63 0.48
N TRP A 87 -3.46 -10.98 -0.08
CA TRP A 87 -4.37 -11.58 -1.07
C TRP A 87 -3.70 -11.99 -2.40
N TRP A 88 -2.51 -11.50 -2.68
CA TRP A 88 -1.72 -11.85 -3.87
C TRP A 88 -0.31 -12.35 -3.53
N ASP A 89 -0.14 -12.90 -2.35
CA ASP A 89 1.15 -13.41 -1.86
C ASP A 89 1.78 -14.44 -2.80
N ASP A 90 0.98 -15.23 -3.49
CA ASP A 90 1.45 -16.20 -4.49
C ASP A 90 2.17 -15.56 -5.68
N PHE A 91 1.89 -14.29 -5.96
CA PHE A 91 2.40 -13.59 -7.14
C PHE A 91 3.43 -12.49 -6.83
N ILE A 92 3.43 -11.96 -5.59
CA ILE A 92 4.33 -10.90 -5.14
C ILE A 92 5.35 -11.49 -4.17
N GLY A 93 6.62 -11.39 -4.49
CA GLY A 93 7.70 -11.86 -3.63
C GLY A 93 8.99 -12.11 -4.40
N PRO A 94 10.08 -12.47 -3.68
CA PRO A 94 11.36 -12.78 -4.30
C PRO A 94 11.22 -13.92 -5.32
N GLY A 95 11.62 -13.68 -6.56
CA GLY A 95 11.55 -14.66 -7.65
C GLY A 95 10.15 -14.99 -8.17
N LYS A 96 9.11 -14.31 -7.68
CA LYS A 96 7.72 -14.49 -8.13
C LYS A 96 7.40 -13.61 -9.35
N GLY A 97 6.16 -13.62 -9.82
CA GLY A 97 5.73 -12.85 -10.99
C GLY A 97 5.99 -11.35 -10.88
N LEU A 98 5.66 -10.77 -9.71
CA LEU A 98 6.16 -9.45 -9.30
C LEU A 98 7.35 -9.66 -8.36
N ASP A 99 8.52 -9.79 -8.95
CA ASP A 99 9.77 -10.12 -8.27
C ASP A 99 10.27 -8.94 -7.43
N THR A 100 10.14 -9.05 -6.12
CA THR A 100 10.56 -8.00 -5.18
C THR A 100 12.07 -7.86 -5.01
N ASP A 101 12.87 -8.77 -5.58
CA ASP A 101 14.32 -8.57 -5.71
C ASP A 101 14.67 -7.51 -6.78
N ARG A 102 13.73 -7.25 -7.70
CA ARG A 102 13.90 -6.32 -8.82
C ARG A 102 13.00 -5.09 -8.72
N TYR A 103 11.78 -5.29 -8.27
CA TYR A 103 10.74 -4.27 -8.27
C TYR A 103 10.35 -3.83 -6.87
N PHE A 104 10.01 -2.56 -6.77
CA PHE A 104 9.37 -1.98 -5.61
C PHE A 104 7.86 -1.95 -5.85
N VAL A 105 7.13 -2.83 -5.19
CA VAL A 105 5.69 -2.99 -5.38
C VAL A 105 4.93 -2.20 -4.31
N ILE A 106 3.95 -1.43 -4.72
CA ILE A 106 3.11 -0.60 -3.85
C ILE A 106 1.66 -1.04 -4.02
N CYS A 107 0.97 -1.27 -2.93
CA CYS A 107 -0.48 -1.46 -2.91
C CYS A 107 -1.11 -0.50 -1.90
N ALA A 108 -2.04 0.34 -2.34
CA ALA A 108 -2.76 1.26 -1.48
C ALA A 108 -4.24 0.90 -1.42
N ASN A 109 -4.86 1.06 -0.24
CA ASN A 109 -6.31 0.97 -0.13
C ASN A 109 -6.94 2.17 -0.86
N VAL A 110 -7.90 1.90 -1.72
CA VAL A 110 -8.55 2.95 -2.53
C VAL A 110 -9.33 3.93 -1.66
N LEU A 111 -9.45 5.16 -2.11
CA LEU A 111 -10.31 6.17 -1.47
C LEU A 111 -11.73 5.63 -1.37
N GLY A 112 -12.31 5.69 -0.17
CA GLY A 112 -13.62 5.09 0.12
C GLY A 112 -13.59 3.59 0.42
N GLY A 113 -12.40 2.94 0.45
CA GLY A 113 -12.25 1.49 0.66
C GLY A 113 -12.48 1.01 2.09
N CYS A 114 -12.55 1.90 3.07
CA CYS A 114 -12.85 1.61 4.48
C CYS A 114 -11.87 0.65 5.18
N GLN A 115 -10.65 0.52 4.65
CA GLN A 115 -9.58 -0.31 5.22
C GLN A 115 -8.35 0.56 5.56
N GLY A 116 -8.58 1.63 6.30
CA GLY A 116 -7.57 2.59 6.75
C GLY A 116 -7.40 3.83 5.86
N THR A 117 -7.86 3.80 4.63
CA THR A 117 -7.96 4.99 3.77
C THR A 117 -9.27 5.72 4.04
N THR A 118 -9.24 7.04 3.98
CA THR A 118 -10.41 7.91 4.18
C THR A 118 -11.61 7.40 3.37
N GLY A 119 -12.74 7.27 4.02
CA GLY A 119 -13.97 6.74 3.46
C GLY A 119 -15.22 7.46 3.98
N PRO A 120 -16.41 7.02 3.55
CA PRO A 120 -17.68 7.71 3.88
C PRO A 120 -18.02 7.70 5.38
N GLY A 121 -17.39 6.83 6.16
CA GLY A 121 -17.58 6.77 7.61
C GLY A 121 -16.64 7.67 8.43
N ASP A 122 -15.69 8.32 7.78
CA ASP A 122 -14.76 9.22 8.45
C ASP A 122 -15.38 10.60 8.64
N GLU A 123 -14.95 11.28 9.70
CA GLU A 123 -15.35 12.67 9.91
C GLU A 123 -14.74 13.57 8.82
N SER A 124 -15.51 14.60 8.42
CA SER A 124 -14.98 15.63 7.54
C SER A 124 -13.79 16.31 8.19
N PRO A 125 -12.70 16.55 7.45
CA PRO A 125 -11.51 17.22 7.98
C PRO A 125 -11.72 18.71 8.25
N ASP A 126 -12.90 19.26 8.05
CA ASP A 126 -13.25 20.68 8.28
C ASP A 126 -13.50 20.99 9.77
#